data_3030629d44dc6923a1e085e12f7d25b5
#
_entry.id   3030629d44dc6923a1e085e12f7d25b5
#
_cell.length_a   1.000
_cell.length_b   1.000
_cell.length_c   1.000
_cell.angle_alpha   90.00
_cell.angle_beta   90.00
_cell.angle_gamma   90.00
#
_symmetry.space_group_name_H-M   'P 1'
#
loop_
_entity.id
_entity.type
_entity.pdbx_description
1 polymer ?
#
loop_
_entity_poly.entity_id
_entity_poly.type
_entity_poly.pdbx_seq_one_letter_code
_entity_poly.pdbx_strand_id
1 'polypeptide(L)'
;MISFKVAPLADLEQHWQQAAEWSFEAWRHDFPSDTVQTYLDQYALARSKPEQLLEVFAAVTDNDQLLGVATLVHDDELPDALEPGPWLAAVFVTSDARKFGVGSALVNQVVDRARDLDYTRLFLYTEHAHSWYETKGWIKIRDTIFLGLHHTVMQLDLSGQTPSALQQ
;
A
#
# COMPACT_ATOMS: atom_id res chain seq x y z
N MET A 1 -0.14 22.95 -7.52
CA MET A 1 -0.63 22.07 -6.43
C MET A 1 -1.69 21.15 -7.01
N ILE A 2 -1.60 19.85 -6.73
CA ILE A 2 -2.63 18.86 -7.14
C ILE A 2 -3.61 18.70 -5.98
N SER A 3 -4.91 18.95 -6.23
CA SER A 3 -5.98 18.63 -5.27
C SER A 3 -6.44 17.19 -5.50
N PHE A 4 -6.44 16.40 -4.45
CA PHE A 4 -6.85 14.99 -4.51
C PHE A 4 -7.41 14.52 -3.17
N LYS A 5 -8.11 13.41 -3.19
CA LYS A 5 -8.57 12.68 -2.01
C LYS A 5 -8.12 11.22 -2.10
N VAL A 6 -8.04 10.56 -0.95
CA VAL A 6 -7.80 9.11 -0.85
C VAL A 6 -9.10 8.42 -0.44
N ALA A 7 -9.46 7.37 -1.15
CA ALA A 7 -10.67 6.59 -0.90
C ALA A 7 -10.42 5.10 -1.19
N PRO A 8 -11.26 4.19 -0.65
CA PRO A 8 -11.17 2.78 -0.99
C PRO A 8 -11.40 2.55 -2.50
N LEU A 9 -10.50 1.82 -3.14
CA LEU A 9 -10.64 1.48 -4.56
C LEU A 9 -11.88 0.62 -4.83
N ALA A 10 -12.33 -0.15 -3.83
CA ALA A 10 -13.57 -0.93 -3.90
C ALA A 10 -14.79 -0.10 -4.28
N ASP A 11 -14.81 1.19 -3.91
CA ASP A 11 -15.89 2.14 -4.20
C ASP A 11 -15.68 2.89 -5.53
N LEU A 12 -14.59 2.64 -6.24
CA LEU A 12 -14.14 3.38 -7.43
C LEU A 12 -13.94 2.42 -8.62
N GLU A 13 -14.97 1.64 -8.96
CA GLU A 13 -14.89 0.59 -9.97
C GLU A 13 -14.42 1.12 -11.34
N GLN A 14 -14.75 2.37 -11.67
CA GLN A 14 -14.30 3.02 -12.91
C GLN A 14 -12.77 3.12 -13.04
N HIS A 15 -12.04 2.99 -11.92
CA HIS A 15 -10.57 3.05 -11.89
C HIS A 15 -9.90 1.67 -11.81
N TRP A 16 -10.65 0.58 -11.69
CA TRP A 16 -10.08 -0.74 -11.48
C TRP A 16 -9.18 -1.20 -12.63
N GLN A 17 -9.63 -0.99 -13.86
CA GLN A 17 -8.85 -1.40 -15.03
C GLN A 17 -7.48 -0.69 -15.05
N GLN A 18 -7.46 0.62 -14.88
CA GLN A 18 -6.22 1.40 -14.87
C GLN A 18 -5.31 1.03 -13.70
N ALA A 19 -5.87 0.87 -12.50
CA ALA A 19 -5.11 0.44 -11.32
C ALA A 19 -4.49 -0.94 -11.51
N ALA A 20 -5.23 -1.87 -12.09
CA ALA A 20 -4.75 -3.22 -12.39
C ALA A 20 -3.64 -3.23 -13.43
N GLU A 21 -3.75 -2.44 -14.49
CA GLU A 21 -2.72 -2.28 -15.50
C GLU A 21 -1.42 -1.70 -14.92
N TRP A 22 -1.52 -0.69 -14.07
CA TRP A 22 -0.36 -0.10 -13.38
C TRP A 22 0.30 -1.10 -12.43
N SER A 23 -0.48 -1.83 -11.67
CA SER A 23 0.02 -2.84 -10.74
C SER A 23 0.72 -3.97 -11.49
N PHE A 24 0.12 -4.46 -12.57
CA PHE A 24 0.73 -5.46 -13.43
C PHE A 24 2.08 -4.98 -13.99
N GLU A 25 2.15 -3.79 -14.57
CA GLU A 25 3.41 -3.24 -15.11
C GLU A 25 4.47 -3.02 -14.03
N ALA A 26 4.08 -2.58 -12.84
CA ALA A 26 5.01 -2.29 -11.76
C ALA A 26 5.63 -3.56 -11.16
N TRP A 27 4.88 -4.65 -11.04
CA TRP A 27 5.30 -5.85 -10.29
C TRP A 27 5.40 -7.14 -11.11
N ARG A 28 5.20 -7.11 -12.40
CA ARG A 28 5.26 -8.32 -13.25
C ARG A 28 6.58 -9.08 -13.20
N HIS A 29 7.68 -8.40 -12.85
CA HIS A 29 8.99 -9.05 -12.71
C HIS A 29 9.10 -9.81 -11.39
N ASP A 30 8.45 -9.33 -10.34
CA ASP A 30 8.43 -9.97 -9.01
C ASP A 30 7.40 -11.10 -8.96
N PHE A 31 6.32 -10.96 -9.69
CA PHE A 31 5.22 -11.92 -9.75
C PHE A 31 4.91 -12.29 -11.21
N PRO A 32 5.75 -13.11 -11.85
CA PRO A 32 5.66 -13.37 -13.30
C PRO A 32 4.42 -14.16 -13.71
N SER A 33 3.73 -14.80 -12.78
CA SER A 33 2.46 -15.49 -13.04
C SER A 33 1.24 -14.57 -12.99
N ASP A 34 1.39 -13.35 -12.48
CA ASP A 34 0.30 -12.40 -12.38
C ASP A 34 -0.09 -11.84 -13.76
N THR A 35 -1.33 -11.48 -13.87
CA THR A 35 -1.93 -10.83 -15.04
C THR A 35 -2.74 -9.63 -14.58
N VAL A 36 -3.19 -8.79 -15.50
CA VAL A 36 -4.15 -7.72 -15.16
C VAL A 36 -5.38 -8.29 -14.47
N GLN A 37 -5.86 -9.46 -14.92
CA GLN A 37 -7.02 -10.12 -14.31
C GLN A 37 -6.77 -10.51 -12.85
N THR A 38 -5.54 -10.89 -12.49
CA THR A 38 -5.17 -11.19 -11.10
C THR A 38 -5.51 -10.01 -10.18
N TYR A 39 -5.16 -8.80 -10.58
CA TYR A 39 -5.45 -7.59 -9.79
C TYR A 39 -6.93 -7.23 -9.77
N LEU A 40 -7.63 -7.37 -10.90
CA LEU A 40 -9.08 -7.16 -10.95
C LEU A 40 -9.82 -8.13 -10.02
N ASP A 41 -9.40 -9.38 -9.96
CA ASP A 41 -9.97 -10.40 -9.07
C ASP A 41 -9.70 -10.05 -7.59
N GLN A 42 -8.52 -9.52 -7.28
CA GLN A 42 -8.19 -9.02 -5.93
C GLN A 42 -9.11 -7.86 -5.51
N TYR A 43 -9.38 -6.92 -6.42
CA TYR A 43 -10.29 -5.80 -6.12
C TYR A 43 -11.73 -6.27 -5.91
N ALA A 44 -12.19 -7.22 -6.70
CA ALA A 44 -13.49 -7.84 -6.53
C ALA A 44 -13.58 -8.61 -5.21
N LEU A 45 -12.53 -9.33 -4.84
CA LEU A 45 -12.42 -10.04 -3.55
C LEU A 45 -12.46 -9.06 -2.38
N ALA A 46 -11.69 -7.98 -2.44
CA ALA A 46 -11.67 -6.94 -1.41
C ALA A 46 -13.07 -6.34 -1.16
N ARG A 47 -13.86 -6.17 -2.22
CA ARG A 47 -15.23 -5.67 -2.11
C ARG A 47 -16.21 -6.70 -1.57
N SER A 48 -16.08 -7.96 -2.00
CA SER A 48 -17.06 -9.02 -1.69
C SER A 48 -16.80 -9.74 -0.37
N LYS A 49 -15.55 -9.72 0.12
CA LYS A 49 -15.13 -10.41 1.35
C LYS A 49 -14.30 -9.48 2.25
N PRO A 50 -14.92 -8.44 2.82
CA PRO A 50 -14.21 -7.46 3.65
C PRO A 50 -13.60 -8.06 4.93
N GLU A 51 -14.02 -9.25 5.35
CA GLU A 51 -13.43 -9.99 6.47
C GLU A 51 -12.03 -10.53 6.16
N GLN A 52 -11.69 -10.69 4.89
CA GLN A 52 -10.32 -10.97 4.47
C GLN A 52 -9.58 -9.65 4.35
N LEU A 53 -8.51 -9.47 5.11
CA LEU A 53 -7.76 -8.23 5.09
C LEU A 53 -7.03 -8.07 3.74
N LEU A 54 -7.68 -7.41 2.83
CA LEU A 54 -7.18 -6.95 1.54
C LEU A 54 -7.93 -5.67 1.19
N GLU A 55 -7.34 -4.53 1.48
CA GLU A 55 -7.95 -3.22 1.21
C GLU A 55 -7.00 -2.39 0.35
N VAL A 56 -7.47 -1.95 -0.80
CA VAL A 56 -6.72 -1.08 -1.71
C VAL A 56 -7.29 0.33 -1.60
N PHE A 57 -6.40 1.30 -1.42
CA PHE A 57 -6.73 2.73 -1.39
C PHE A 57 -6.22 3.40 -2.65
N ALA A 58 -6.98 4.35 -3.16
CA ALA A 58 -6.67 5.10 -4.36
C ALA A 58 -6.65 6.60 -4.07
N ALA A 59 -5.69 7.30 -4.65
CA ALA A 59 -5.67 8.77 -4.68
C ALA A 59 -6.27 9.23 -6.00
N VAL A 60 -7.29 10.08 -5.93
CA VAL A 60 -8.07 10.54 -7.08
C VAL A 60 -8.24 12.05 -7.02
N THR A 61 -8.04 12.73 -8.14
CA THR A 61 -8.26 14.18 -8.24
C THR A 61 -9.75 14.54 -8.21
N ASP A 62 -10.03 15.83 -8.01
CA ASP A 62 -11.40 16.36 -8.09
C ASP A 62 -12.05 16.15 -9.47
N ASN A 63 -11.23 15.98 -10.52
CA ASN A 63 -11.67 15.66 -11.88
C ASN A 63 -11.73 14.16 -12.18
N ASP A 64 -11.76 13.31 -11.13
CA ASP A 64 -11.84 11.86 -11.26
C ASP A 64 -10.65 11.21 -12.00
N GLN A 65 -9.44 11.72 -11.81
CA GLN A 65 -8.22 11.15 -12.36
C GLN A 65 -7.46 10.36 -11.30
N LEU A 66 -7.16 9.09 -11.57
CA LEU A 66 -6.38 8.25 -10.68
C LEU A 66 -4.90 8.69 -10.67
N LEU A 67 -4.33 8.84 -9.48
CA LEU A 67 -2.94 9.27 -9.27
C LEU A 67 -2.03 8.19 -8.68
N GLY A 68 -2.59 7.27 -7.92
CA GLY A 68 -1.83 6.23 -7.27
C GLY A 68 -2.69 5.30 -6.42
N VAL A 69 -2.07 4.23 -5.92
CA VAL A 69 -2.69 3.22 -5.06
C VAL A 69 -1.75 2.77 -3.96
N ALA A 70 -2.30 2.25 -2.87
CA ALA A 70 -1.58 1.52 -1.83
C ALA A 70 -2.49 0.46 -1.22
N THR A 71 -1.92 -0.62 -0.71
CA THR A 71 -2.66 -1.78 -0.23
C THR A 71 -2.34 -2.08 1.22
N LEU A 72 -3.36 -2.42 2.01
CA LEU A 72 -3.25 -3.07 3.30
C LEU A 72 -3.67 -4.53 3.12
N VAL A 73 -2.78 -5.46 3.41
CA VAL A 73 -3.01 -6.88 3.19
C VAL A 73 -2.49 -7.72 4.37
N HIS A 74 -3.13 -8.83 4.64
CA HIS A 74 -2.72 -9.75 5.71
C HIS A 74 -1.36 -10.41 5.41
N ASP A 75 -1.15 -10.85 4.17
CA ASP A 75 0.06 -11.52 3.69
C ASP A 75 0.48 -10.92 2.35
N ASP A 76 1.70 -10.41 2.26
CA ASP A 76 2.28 -9.83 1.04
C ASP A 76 3.20 -10.80 0.30
N GLU A 77 3.01 -12.10 0.49
CA GLU A 77 3.65 -13.19 -0.27
C GLU A 77 5.19 -13.20 -0.25
N LEU A 78 5.81 -12.58 0.76
CA LEU A 78 7.25 -12.70 0.96
C LEU A 78 7.60 -14.12 1.45
N PRO A 79 8.33 -14.95 0.68
CA PRO A 79 8.45 -16.39 0.94
C PRO A 79 9.10 -16.75 2.28
N ASP A 80 10.01 -15.89 2.77
CA ASP A 80 10.72 -16.10 4.04
C ASP A 80 10.13 -15.30 5.20
N ALA A 81 8.92 -14.77 5.06
CA ALA A 81 8.30 -13.93 6.07
C ALA A 81 8.06 -14.69 7.37
N LEU A 82 8.60 -14.16 8.46
CA LEU A 82 8.33 -14.58 9.84
C LEU A 82 7.44 -13.56 10.56
N GLU A 83 7.25 -12.42 9.95
CA GLU A 83 6.44 -11.30 10.45
C GLU A 83 4.96 -11.66 10.35
N PRO A 84 4.17 -11.40 11.41
CA PRO A 84 2.76 -11.81 11.42
C PRO A 84 1.85 -10.99 10.52
N GLY A 85 2.36 -9.90 9.92
CA GLY A 85 1.54 -8.91 9.23
C GLY A 85 0.73 -8.04 10.20
N PRO A 86 -0.14 -7.17 9.71
CA PRO A 86 -0.41 -6.97 8.28
C PRO A 86 0.72 -6.21 7.56
N TRP A 87 0.58 -6.09 6.24
CA TRP A 87 1.58 -5.50 5.37
C TRP A 87 1.03 -4.28 4.61
N LEU A 88 1.85 -3.24 4.52
CA LEU A 88 1.71 -2.22 3.49
C LEU A 88 2.35 -2.76 2.21
N ALA A 89 1.59 -2.82 1.13
CA ALA A 89 2.00 -3.42 -0.13
C ALA A 89 1.60 -2.55 -1.33
N ALA A 90 2.26 -2.80 -2.45
CA ALA A 90 1.84 -2.30 -3.75
C ALA A 90 1.60 -0.77 -3.78
N VAL A 91 2.52 0.00 -3.21
CA VAL A 91 2.48 1.46 -3.27
C VAL A 91 2.97 1.92 -4.64
N PHE A 92 2.08 2.53 -5.40
CA PHE A 92 2.37 3.08 -6.72
C PHE A 92 1.81 4.48 -6.87
N VAL A 93 2.61 5.41 -7.39
CA VAL A 93 2.21 6.78 -7.72
C VAL A 93 2.70 7.10 -9.11
N THR A 94 1.86 7.67 -9.96
CA THR A 94 2.26 8.10 -11.31
C THR A 94 3.42 9.10 -11.25
N SER A 95 4.27 9.08 -12.27
CA SER A 95 5.45 9.97 -12.35
C SER A 95 5.08 11.44 -12.17
N ASP A 96 3.97 11.87 -12.77
CA ASP A 96 3.50 13.26 -12.75
C ASP A 96 2.96 13.68 -11.38
N ALA A 97 2.48 12.71 -10.59
CA ALA A 97 1.94 12.96 -9.25
C ALA A 97 2.98 12.80 -8.13
N ARG A 98 4.18 12.31 -8.44
CA ARG A 98 5.28 12.22 -7.48
C ARG A 98 5.68 13.60 -7.00
N LYS A 99 6.13 13.71 -5.74
CA LYS A 99 6.54 14.96 -5.07
C LYS A 99 5.38 15.91 -4.70
N PHE A 100 4.13 15.53 -4.96
CA PHE A 100 2.95 16.30 -4.53
C PHE A 100 2.27 15.73 -3.28
N GLY A 101 2.95 14.84 -2.56
CA GLY A 101 2.44 14.27 -1.31
C GLY A 101 1.47 13.10 -1.48
N VAL A 102 1.22 12.62 -2.70
CA VAL A 102 0.28 11.53 -2.99
C VAL A 102 0.72 10.23 -2.31
N GLY A 103 1.98 9.84 -2.46
CA GLY A 103 2.51 8.64 -1.81
C GLY A 103 2.41 8.69 -0.29
N SER A 104 2.73 9.83 0.31
CA SER A 104 2.59 10.04 1.75
C SER A 104 1.14 9.93 2.22
N ALA A 105 0.20 10.51 1.48
CA ALA A 105 -1.23 10.43 1.81
C ALA A 105 -1.74 8.99 1.73
N LEU A 106 -1.35 8.23 0.70
CA LEU A 106 -1.70 6.83 0.55
C LEU A 106 -1.15 5.96 1.69
N VAL A 107 0.14 6.10 2.01
CA VAL A 107 0.77 5.38 3.13
C VAL A 107 0.10 5.72 4.45
N ASN A 108 -0.15 7.01 4.72
CA ASN A 108 -0.84 7.45 5.92
C ASN A 108 -2.24 6.85 6.04
N GLN A 109 -2.98 6.75 4.94
CA GLN A 109 -4.29 6.10 4.92
C GLN A 109 -4.22 4.62 5.33
N VAL A 110 -3.24 3.88 4.81
CA VAL A 110 -3.02 2.48 5.18
C VAL A 110 -2.64 2.36 6.66
N VAL A 111 -1.75 3.23 7.15
CA VAL A 111 -1.35 3.29 8.56
C VAL A 111 -2.54 3.57 9.48
N ASP A 112 -3.36 4.56 9.15
CA ASP A 112 -4.54 4.89 9.92
C ASP A 112 -5.55 3.74 9.94
N ARG A 113 -5.75 3.09 8.80
CA ARG A 113 -6.63 1.93 8.70
C ARG A 113 -6.15 0.76 9.55
N ALA A 114 -4.85 0.47 9.55
CA ALA A 114 -4.28 -0.56 10.40
C ALA A 114 -4.49 -0.25 11.89
N ARG A 115 -4.37 1.02 12.31
CA ARG A 115 -4.70 1.45 13.68
C ARG A 115 -6.18 1.26 14.01
N ASP A 116 -7.08 1.65 13.09
CA ASP A 116 -8.53 1.49 13.26
C ASP A 116 -8.95 0.02 13.43
N LEU A 117 -8.15 -0.90 12.91
CA LEU A 117 -8.31 -2.34 13.04
C LEU A 117 -7.59 -2.93 14.27
N ASP A 118 -7.07 -2.07 15.15
CA ASP A 118 -6.37 -2.44 16.40
C ASP A 118 -5.04 -3.19 16.19
N TYR A 119 -4.42 -3.09 15.03
CA TYR A 119 -3.07 -3.59 14.83
C TYR A 119 -2.05 -2.71 15.56
N THR A 120 -1.06 -3.34 16.17
CA THR A 120 0.01 -2.65 16.90
C THR A 120 1.27 -2.46 16.07
N ARG A 121 1.37 -3.14 14.95
CA ARG A 121 2.52 -3.08 14.03
C ARG A 121 2.06 -3.21 12.60
N LEU A 122 2.81 -2.62 11.69
CA LEU A 122 2.64 -2.74 10.25
C LEU A 122 4.01 -3.04 9.62
N PHE A 123 4.04 -3.90 8.62
CA PHE A 123 5.26 -4.33 7.95
C PHE A 123 5.25 -3.93 6.48
N LEU A 124 6.42 -3.83 5.90
CA LEU A 124 6.63 -3.72 4.45
C LEU A 124 7.98 -4.35 4.08
N TYR A 125 8.15 -4.65 2.81
CA TYR A 125 9.48 -4.86 2.23
C TYR A 125 9.64 -4.02 0.97
N THR A 126 10.85 -3.54 0.73
CA THR A 126 11.14 -2.65 -0.38
C THR A 126 12.55 -2.89 -0.93
N GLU A 127 12.70 -2.79 -2.23
CA GLU A 127 14.00 -2.86 -2.90
C GLU A 127 14.76 -1.52 -2.82
N HIS A 128 14.07 -0.40 -3.05
CA HIS A 128 14.72 0.89 -3.28
C HIS A 128 14.25 2.05 -2.37
N ALA A 129 13.16 1.90 -1.64
CA ALA A 129 12.50 3.02 -0.95
C ALA A 129 12.74 3.06 0.56
N HIS A 130 13.67 2.26 1.11
CA HIS A 130 13.84 2.17 2.57
C HIS A 130 14.15 3.53 3.22
N SER A 131 14.99 4.36 2.61
CA SER A 131 15.32 5.70 3.14
C SER A 131 14.10 6.61 3.20
N TRP A 132 13.21 6.53 2.22
CA TRP A 132 11.98 7.30 2.22
C TRP A 132 11.03 6.87 3.35
N TYR A 133 10.92 5.57 3.58
CA TYR A 133 10.12 5.05 4.70
C TYR A 133 10.73 5.38 6.07
N GLU A 134 12.07 5.40 6.20
CA GLU A 134 12.75 5.83 7.41
C GLU A 134 12.36 7.27 7.79
N THR A 135 12.20 8.17 6.83
CA THR A 135 11.73 9.55 7.09
C THR A 135 10.32 9.61 7.67
N LYS A 136 9.55 8.51 7.56
CA LYS A 136 8.18 8.37 8.06
C LYS A 136 8.07 7.56 9.36
N GLY A 137 9.20 7.26 9.99
CA GLY A 137 9.25 6.55 11.26
C GLY A 137 9.31 5.02 11.15
N TRP A 138 9.41 4.48 9.95
CA TRP A 138 9.64 3.05 9.75
C TRP A 138 11.08 2.68 10.11
N ILE A 139 11.27 1.51 10.69
CA ILE A 139 12.60 0.99 11.05
C ILE A 139 12.89 -0.29 10.27
N LYS A 140 14.14 -0.42 9.83
CA LYS A 140 14.64 -1.66 9.25
C LYS A 140 14.72 -2.74 10.33
N ILE A 141 14.19 -3.93 10.03
CA ILE A 141 14.31 -5.09 10.92
C ILE A 141 15.20 -6.19 10.37
N ARG A 142 15.32 -6.33 9.08
CA ARG A 142 16.24 -7.28 8.42
C ARG A 142 16.37 -7.01 6.93
N ASP A 143 17.33 -7.67 6.30
CA ASP A 143 17.42 -7.79 4.86
C ASP A 143 16.96 -9.18 4.41
N THR A 144 16.49 -9.29 3.18
CA THR A 144 16.17 -10.55 2.54
C THR A 144 16.49 -10.51 1.05
N ILE A 145 16.59 -11.68 0.44
CA ILE A 145 16.69 -11.83 -1.01
C ILE A 145 15.39 -12.43 -1.52
N PHE A 146 14.76 -11.71 -2.42
CA PHE A 146 13.54 -12.15 -3.09
C PHE A 146 13.74 -12.08 -4.60
N LEU A 147 13.58 -13.20 -5.29
CA LEU A 147 13.84 -13.34 -6.74
C LEU A 147 15.23 -12.84 -7.18
N GLY A 148 16.25 -13.08 -6.32
CA GLY A 148 17.63 -12.67 -6.58
C GLY A 148 17.93 -11.19 -6.31
N LEU A 149 16.94 -10.42 -5.86
CA LEU A 149 17.08 -9.01 -5.54
C LEU A 149 17.07 -8.77 -4.04
N HIS A 150 17.90 -7.85 -3.60
CA HIS A 150 17.98 -7.44 -2.20
C HIS A 150 16.77 -6.57 -1.83
N HIS A 151 16.10 -6.92 -0.72
CA HIS A 151 15.00 -6.17 -0.15
C HIS A 151 15.27 -5.86 1.33
N THR A 152 14.77 -4.73 1.78
CA THR A 152 14.77 -4.33 3.17
C THR A 152 13.39 -4.54 3.75
N VAL A 153 13.29 -5.35 4.80
CA VAL A 153 12.04 -5.54 5.56
C VAL A 153 11.99 -4.51 6.68
N MET A 154 10.87 -3.82 6.79
CA MET A 154 10.68 -2.70 7.70
C MET A 154 9.42 -2.87 8.53
N GLN A 155 9.40 -2.23 9.69
CA GLN A 155 8.29 -2.23 10.64
C GLN A 155 7.96 -0.82 11.08
N LEU A 156 6.68 -0.54 11.24
CA LEU A 156 6.16 0.65 11.92
C LEU A 156 5.42 0.23 13.18
N ASP A 157 5.80 0.82 14.32
CA ASP A 157 5.06 0.68 15.58
C ASP A 157 3.83 1.60 15.55
N LEU A 158 2.65 1.03 15.73
CA LEU A 158 1.37 1.74 15.73
C LEU A 158 0.86 2.04 17.14
N SER A 159 1.49 1.48 18.18
CA SER A 159 0.97 1.52 19.54
C SER A 159 1.21 2.86 20.28
N GLY A 160 2.08 3.72 19.78
CA GLY A 160 2.58 4.91 20.49
C GLY A 160 1.92 6.24 20.14
N GLN A 161 0.96 6.31 19.20
CA GLN A 161 0.30 7.55 18.84
C GLN A 161 -1.19 7.49 19.12
N THR A 162 -1.59 8.13 20.21
CA THR A 162 -2.98 8.58 20.35
C THR A 162 -3.32 9.42 19.13
N PRO A 163 -4.49 9.21 18.48
CA PRO A 163 -4.93 10.10 17.42
C PRO A 163 -4.87 11.52 17.95
N SER A 164 -4.18 12.40 17.24
CA SER A 164 -4.19 13.83 17.50
C SER A 164 -5.52 14.42 17.04
N ALA A 165 -6.61 13.87 17.59
CA ALA A 165 -7.91 14.46 17.57
C ALA A 165 -8.09 15.08 18.94
N LEU A 166 -7.84 16.34 19.07
CA LEU A 166 -8.24 17.27 20.11
C LEU A 166 -7.07 18.20 20.51
N GLN A 167 -6.61 18.97 19.55
CA GLN A 167 -6.16 20.32 19.88
C GLN A 167 -7.05 21.29 19.10
N GLN A 168 -8.16 21.58 19.71
CA GLN A 168 -8.84 22.85 19.48
C GLN A 168 -8.03 23.97 20.12
#